data_cdcedfc63248b25d379acfa5685777de
#
_entry.id   cdcedfc63248b25d379acfa5685777de
#
_cell.length_a   1.000
_cell.length_b   1.000
_cell.length_c   1.000
_cell.angle_alpha   90.00
_cell.angle_beta   90.00
_cell.angle_gamma   90.00
#
_symmetry.space_group_name_H-M   'P 1'
#
loop_
_entity.id
_entity.type
_entity.pdbx_description
1 polymer ?
#
loop_
_entity_poly.entity_id
_entity_poly.type
_entity_poly.pdbx_seq_one_letter_code
_entity_poly.pdbx_strand_id
1 'polypeptide(L)'
;MNHRKMPPLSEMERIEQSLLGEKLDEMLDRIEKEDIAYVITEDGKDKLVLCPYRWFEENFPDDVGCVVNSAIRQELTAESENADAVRQFIWKHYAAFDNHTLTVAVKDIEYYLTSSLFQVANAEEWRRLQAAFQSEIDNRESQEGACP
;
A
#
# COMPACT_ATOMS: atom_id res chain seq x y z
N MET A 1 15.86 15.86 10.15
CA MET A 1 14.99 16.18 9.00
C MET A 1 13.59 16.46 9.49
N ASN A 2 13.09 17.65 9.21
CA ASN A 2 11.69 17.96 9.50
C ASN A 2 10.80 17.25 8.49
N HIS A 3 10.20 16.16 8.90
CA HIS A 3 9.13 15.57 8.12
C HIS A 3 7.99 16.58 8.07
N ARG A 4 7.77 17.14 6.91
CA ARG A 4 6.68 18.08 6.70
C ARG A 4 5.37 17.33 6.87
N LYS A 5 4.68 17.61 7.94
CA LYS A 5 3.39 16.97 8.22
C LYS A 5 2.39 17.39 7.15
N MET A 6 1.72 16.42 6.54
CA MET A 6 0.64 16.72 5.60
C MET A 6 -0.42 17.58 6.29
N PRO A 7 -0.89 18.65 5.66
CA PRO A 7 -2.01 19.42 6.21
C PRO A 7 -3.27 18.55 6.27
N PRO A 8 -4.18 18.81 7.22
CA PRO A 8 -5.44 18.08 7.26
C PRO A 8 -6.28 18.35 6.02
N LEU A 9 -7.08 17.37 5.63
CA LEU A 9 -7.96 17.49 4.45
C LEU A 9 -8.86 18.72 4.49
N SER A 10 -9.27 19.14 5.68
CA SER A 10 -10.11 20.33 5.87
C SER A 10 -9.44 21.64 5.44
N GLU A 11 -8.11 21.69 5.42
CA GLU A 11 -7.34 22.87 5.01
C GLU A 11 -6.99 22.88 3.53
N MET A 12 -7.24 21.78 2.82
CA MET A 12 -6.99 21.67 1.39
C MET A 12 -8.08 22.35 0.58
N GLU A 13 -7.71 23.00 -0.53
CA GLU A 13 -8.65 23.61 -1.46
C GLU A 13 -9.45 22.53 -2.18
N ARG A 14 -10.76 22.72 -2.32
CA ARG A 14 -11.66 21.79 -3.00
C ARG A 14 -11.99 22.25 -4.38
N ILE A 15 -12.00 21.32 -5.33
CA ILE A 15 -12.40 21.58 -6.73
C ILE A 15 -13.39 20.51 -7.14
N GLU A 16 -14.51 20.96 -7.71
CA GLU A 16 -15.51 20.06 -8.29
C GLU A 16 -14.93 19.37 -9.54
N GLN A 17 -15.18 18.07 -9.67
CA GLN A 17 -14.67 17.23 -10.76
C GLN A 17 -15.01 17.81 -12.15
N SER A 18 -16.17 18.43 -12.31
CA SER A 18 -16.59 19.03 -13.56
C SER A 18 -15.67 20.18 -14.03
N LEU A 19 -14.95 20.82 -13.10
CA LEU A 19 -14.02 21.91 -13.41
C LEU A 19 -12.58 21.42 -13.62
N LEU A 20 -12.32 20.15 -13.37
CA LEU A 20 -10.96 19.61 -13.39
C LEU A 20 -10.29 19.77 -14.75
N GLY A 21 -11.02 19.48 -15.85
CA GLY A 21 -10.47 19.56 -17.20
C GLY A 21 -9.96 20.95 -17.58
N GLU A 22 -10.67 21.99 -17.15
CA GLU A 22 -10.29 23.37 -17.45
C GLU A 22 -9.14 23.87 -16.57
N LYS A 23 -9.06 23.40 -15.34
CA LYS A 23 -8.13 23.92 -14.32
C LYS A 23 -6.93 23.03 -14.05
N LEU A 24 -6.85 21.86 -14.68
CA LEU A 24 -5.84 20.87 -14.36
C LEU A 24 -4.43 21.41 -14.52
N ASP A 25 -4.11 22.07 -15.61
CA ASP A 25 -2.77 22.60 -15.87
C ASP A 25 -2.36 23.66 -14.84
N GLU A 26 -3.28 24.56 -14.49
CA GLU A 26 -3.05 25.56 -13.45
C GLU A 26 -2.85 24.90 -12.07
N MET A 27 -3.67 23.90 -11.76
CA MET A 27 -3.56 23.15 -10.50
C MET A 27 -2.24 22.42 -10.37
N LEU A 28 -1.81 21.72 -11.43
CA LEU A 28 -0.54 21.00 -11.43
C LEU A 28 0.64 21.96 -11.24
N ASP A 29 0.60 23.11 -11.88
CA ASP A 29 1.62 24.16 -11.73
C ASP A 29 1.68 24.68 -10.29
N ARG A 30 0.53 24.94 -9.66
CA ARG A 30 0.46 25.37 -8.27
C ARG A 30 0.90 24.28 -7.28
N ILE A 31 0.54 23.03 -7.52
CA ILE A 31 0.97 21.90 -6.71
C ILE A 31 2.50 21.82 -6.70
N GLU A 32 3.12 21.95 -7.86
CA GLU A 32 4.56 21.88 -8.00
C GLU A 32 5.29 23.07 -7.37
N LYS A 33 4.79 24.30 -7.60
CA LYS A 33 5.45 25.54 -7.18
C LYS A 33 5.14 25.96 -5.75
N GLU A 34 3.90 25.80 -5.33
CA GLU A 34 3.43 26.30 -4.03
C GLU A 34 3.37 25.23 -2.94
N ASP A 35 3.60 23.96 -3.30
CA ASP A 35 3.57 22.83 -2.35
C ASP A 35 2.21 22.69 -1.66
N ILE A 36 1.16 22.71 -2.45
CA ILE A 36 -0.23 22.59 -1.99
C ILE A 36 -0.90 21.34 -2.57
N ALA A 37 -2.03 20.94 -2.02
CA ALA A 37 -2.84 19.84 -2.51
C ALA A 37 -4.29 20.29 -2.74
N TYR A 38 -4.99 19.57 -3.58
CA TYR A 38 -6.40 19.78 -3.87
C TYR A 38 -7.21 18.53 -3.58
N VAL A 39 -8.39 18.71 -3.01
CA VAL A 39 -9.38 17.65 -2.89
C VAL A 39 -10.35 17.78 -4.06
N ILE A 40 -10.51 16.72 -4.82
CA ILE A 40 -11.45 16.65 -5.94
C ILE A 40 -12.77 16.13 -5.41
N THR A 41 -13.83 16.89 -5.62
CA THR A 41 -15.18 16.54 -5.16
C THR A 41 -16.09 16.18 -6.34
N GLU A 42 -17.06 15.33 -6.08
CA GLU A 42 -18.15 15.02 -6.99
C GLU A 42 -19.45 15.08 -6.20
N ASP A 43 -20.37 15.93 -6.66
CA ASP A 43 -21.65 16.19 -5.98
C ASP A 43 -21.46 16.56 -4.49
N GLY A 44 -20.44 17.37 -4.20
CA GLY A 44 -20.13 17.84 -2.86
C GLY A 44 -19.42 16.82 -1.96
N LYS A 45 -19.08 15.64 -2.50
CA LYS A 45 -18.37 14.58 -1.75
C LYS A 45 -16.92 14.52 -2.16
N ASP A 46 -16.02 14.38 -1.18
CA ASP A 46 -14.59 14.21 -1.41
C ASP A 46 -14.34 12.85 -2.08
N LYS A 47 -13.65 12.84 -3.21
CA LYS A 47 -13.37 11.62 -4.00
C LYS A 47 -11.89 11.30 -4.15
N LEU A 48 -11.07 12.33 -4.46
CA LEU A 48 -9.66 12.16 -4.77
C LEU A 48 -8.86 13.29 -4.15
N VAL A 49 -7.58 13.05 -3.96
CA VAL A 49 -6.62 14.08 -3.55
C VAL A 49 -5.51 14.13 -4.59
N LEU A 50 -5.19 15.35 -5.07
CA LEU A 50 -4.00 15.62 -5.88
C LEU A 50 -2.99 16.32 -5.00
N CYS A 51 -1.83 15.72 -4.81
CA CYS A 51 -0.78 16.26 -3.95
C CYS A 51 0.59 16.11 -4.59
N PRO A 52 1.60 16.87 -4.11
CA PRO A 52 2.98 16.66 -4.56
C PRO A 52 3.44 15.23 -4.27
N TYR A 53 4.10 14.60 -5.22
CA TYR A 53 4.63 13.24 -5.07
C TYR A 53 5.56 13.13 -3.85
N ARG A 54 6.34 14.16 -3.56
CA ARG A 54 7.24 14.19 -2.41
C ARG A 54 6.52 14.06 -1.07
N TRP A 55 5.26 14.55 -0.95
CA TRP A 55 4.47 14.36 0.27
C TRP A 55 4.22 12.87 0.52
N PHE A 56 3.98 12.15 -0.56
CA PHE A 56 3.75 10.71 -0.51
C PHE A 56 5.04 9.99 -0.08
N GLU A 57 6.16 10.31 -0.70
CA GLU A 57 7.47 9.74 -0.33
C GLU A 57 7.84 10.01 1.13
N GLU A 58 7.64 11.24 1.61
CA GLU A 58 7.99 11.64 2.97
C GLU A 58 7.10 11.01 4.04
N ASN A 59 5.81 10.84 3.75
CA ASN A 59 4.84 10.34 4.72
C ASN A 59 4.61 8.84 4.64
N PHE A 60 4.95 8.21 3.51
CA PHE A 60 4.79 6.77 3.27
C PHE A 60 6.09 6.19 2.70
N PRO A 61 7.18 6.20 3.48
CA PRO A 61 8.48 5.74 2.99
C PRO A 61 8.50 4.27 2.57
N ASP A 62 7.55 3.49 3.07
CA ASP A 62 7.44 2.05 2.80
C ASP A 62 6.23 1.72 1.90
N ASP A 63 5.93 2.58 0.94
CA ASP A 63 4.75 2.46 0.08
C ASP A 63 4.60 1.12 -0.61
N VAL A 64 5.70 0.55 -1.06
CA VAL A 64 5.68 -0.77 -1.73
C VAL A 64 5.13 -1.82 -0.78
N GLY A 65 5.54 -1.78 0.49
CA GLY A 65 5.04 -2.69 1.51
C GLY A 65 3.54 -2.54 1.76
N CYS A 66 3.05 -1.30 1.83
CA CYS A 66 1.62 -1.04 2.00
C CYS A 66 0.80 -1.56 0.81
N VAL A 67 1.27 -1.35 -0.41
CA VAL A 67 0.61 -1.85 -1.63
C VAL A 67 0.58 -3.37 -1.65
N VAL A 68 1.70 -4.02 -1.33
CA VAL A 68 1.79 -5.49 -1.28
C VAL A 68 0.82 -6.04 -0.23
N ASN A 69 0.83 -5.51 0.98
CA ASN A 69 -0.04 -5.98 2.05
C ASN A 69 -1.52 -5.75 1.73
N SER A 70 -1.87 -4.64 1.11
CA SER A 70 -3.23 -4.36 0.65
C SER A 70 -3.67 -5.35 -0.42
N ALA A 71 -2.80 -5.66 -1.38
CA ALA A 71 -3.08 -6.63 -2.43
C ALA A 71 -3.30 -8.04 -1.84
N ILE A 72 -2.47 -8.45 -0.89
CA ILE A 72 -2.62 -9.75 -0.20
C ILE A 72 -3.97 -9.82 0.51
N ARG A 73 -4.33 -8.81 1.30
CA ARG A 73 -5.62 -8.77 2.00
C ARG A 73 -6.79 -8.82 1.04
N GLN A 74 -6.72 -8.09 -0.06
CA GLN A 74 -7.77 -8.08 -1.07
C GLN A 74 -7.98 -9.48 -1.65
N GLU A 75 -6.90 -10.17 -2.05
CA GLU A 75 -6.99 -11.51 -2.61
C GLU A 75 -7.44 -12.55 -1.57
N LEU A 76 -7.08 -12.38 -0.30
CA LEU A 76 -7.52 -13.26 0.78
C LEU A 76 -9.01 -13.11 1.08
N THR A 77 -9.57 -11.91 0.94
CA THR A 77 -10.98 -11.64 1.23
C THR A 77 -11.89 -11.91 0.03
N ALA A 78 -11.45 -11.60 -1.17
CA ALA A 78 -12.21 -11.80 -2.40
C ALA A 78 -11.26 -12.01 -3.56
N GLU A 79 -11.01 -13.27 -3.92
CA GLU A 79 -10.11 -13.61 -5.01
C GLU A 79 -10.52 -12.95 -6.32
N SER A 80 -9.63 -12.14 -6.89
CA SER A 80 -9.85 -11.48 -8.18
C SER A 80 -9.44 -12.39 -9.34
N GLU A 81 -9.81 -11.99 -10.56
CA GLU A 81 -9.37 -12.68 -11.78
C GLU A 81 -7.84 -12.66 -11.92
N ASN A 82 -7.16 -11.74 -11.27
CA ASN A 82 -5.71 -11.57 -11.32
C ASN A 82 -4.97 -12.22 -10.14
N ALA A 83 -5.65 -13.00 -9.33
CA ALA A 83 -5.07 -13.59 -8.11
C ALA A 83 -3.80 -14.39 -8.38
N ASP A 84 -3.77 -15.19 -9.46
CA ASP A 84 -2.59 -15.96 -9.83
C ASP A 84 -1.40 -15.05 -10.19
N ALA A 85 -1.66 -13.98 -10.93
CA ALA A 85 -0.64 -13.01 -11.28
C ALA A 85 -0.09 -12.30 -10.04
N VAL A 86 -0.94 -11.96 -9.08
CA VAL A 86 -0.55 -11.36 -7.80
C VAL A 86 0.36 -12.32 -7.02
N ARG A 87 -0.05 -13.58 -6.87
CA ARG A 87 0.76 -14.59 -6.17
C ARG A 87 2.10 -14.83 -6.86
N GLN A 88 2.14 -14.90 -8.20
CA GLN A 88 3.38 -15.05 -8.95
C GLN A 88 4.32 -13.86 -8.77
N PHE A 89 3.78 -12.66 -8.78
CA PHE A 89 4.56 -11.45 -8.50
C PHE A 89 5.18 -11.50 -7.09
N ILE A 90 4.39 -11.88 -6.10
CA ILE A 90 4.85 -11.99 -4.73
C ILE A 90 5.96 -13.05 -4.62
N TRP A 91 5.77 -14.23 -5.22
CA TRP A 91 6.79 -15.29 -5.24
C TRP A 91 8.11 -14.82 -5.83
N LYS A 92 8.03 -14.02 -6.88
CA LYS A 92 9.21 -13.52 -7.58
C LYS A 92 9.97 -12.46 -6.77
N HIS A 93 9.27 -11.68 -5.96
CA HIS A 93 9.82 -10.46 -5.36
C HIS A 93 9.89 -10.45 -3.82
N TYR A 94 9.35 -11.45 -3.13
CA TYR A 94 9.26 -11.39 -1.65
C TYR A 94 10.61 -11.24 -0.96
N ALA A 95 11.67 -11.75 -1.52
CA ALA A 95 13.02 -11.62 -0.96
C ALA A 95 13.51 -10.16 -0.90
N ALA A 96 12.90 -9.27 -1.70
CA ALA A 96 13.20 -7.83 -1.69
C ALA A 96 12.31 -7.02 -0.74
N PHE A 97 11.29 -7.62 -0.14
CA PHE A 97 10.39 -6.94 0.78
C PHE A 97 11.09 -6.75 2.14
N ASP A 98 10.75 -5.66 2.83
CA ASP A 98 11.29 -5.42 4.16
C ASP A 98 10.67 -6.37 5.21
N ASN A 99 11.30 -6.47 6.39
CA ASN A 99 10.85 -7.35 7.45
C ASN A 99 9.45 -7.01 7.95
N HIS A 100 9.11 -5.74 8.00
CA HIS A 100 7.78 -5.30 8.42
C HIS A 100 6.70 -5.79 7.47
N THR A 101 6.92 -5.65 6.16
CA THR A 101 6.00 -6.14 5.11
C THR A 101 5.79 -7.64 5.22
N LEU A 102 6.88 -8.41 5.35
CA LEU A 102 6.80 -9.86 5.49
C LEU A 102 6.06 -10.27 6.77
N THR A 103 6.36 -9.61 7.89
CA THR A 103 5.73 -9.91 9.18
C THR A 103 4.23 -9.64 9.16
N VAL A 104 3.82 -8.52 8.60
CA VAL A 104 2.39 -8.18 8.45
C VAL A 104 1.70 -9.19 7.54
N ALA A 105 2.34 -9.57 6.43
CA ALA A 105 1.80 -10.57 5.50
C ALA A 105 1.58 -11.93 6.17
N VAL A 106 2.56 -12.41 6.95
CA VAL A 106 2.44 -13.67 7.69
C VAL A 106 1.24 -13.62 8.65
N LYS A 107 1.08 -12.54 9.39
CA LYS A 107 -0.03 -12.37 10.34
C LYS A 107 -1.38 -12.29 9.64
N ASP A 108 -1.45 -11.57 8.53
CA ASP A 108 -2.69 -11.44 7.76
C ASP A 108 -3.10 -12.77 7.16
N ILE A 109 -2.18 -13.50 6.56
CA ILE A 109 -2.47 -14.83 5.99
C ILE A 109 -2.98 -15.76 7.09
N GLU A 110 -2.32 -15.81 8.24
CA GLU A 110 -2.78 -16.62 9.37
C GLU A 110 -4.18 -16.24 9.82
N TYR A 111 -4.43 -14.95 9.99
CA TYR A 111 -5.74 -14.46 10.41
C TYR A 111 -6.85 -14.90 9.45
N TYR A 112 -6.68 -14.67 8.15
CA TYR A 112 -7.73 -15.01 7.18
C TYR A 112 -7.91 -16.50 6.97
N LEU A 113 -6.84 -17.29 7.05
CA LEU A 113 -6.91 -18.75 6.90
C LEU A 113 -7.54 -19.44 8.12
N THR A 114 -7.39 -18.88 9.31
CA THR A 114 -7.93 -19.48 10.55
C THR A 114 -9.28 -18.90 10.95
N SER A 115 -9.70 -17.77 10.37
CA SER A 115 -10.98 -17.14 10.68
C SER A 115 -12.14 -17.92 10.06
N SER A 116 -13.17 -18.16 10.85
CA SER A 116 -14.41 -18.78 10.37
C SER A 116 -15.26 -17.84 9.50
N LEU A 117 -14.91 -16.54 9.47
CA LEU A 117 -15.66 -15.52 8.72
C LEU A 117 -15.30 -15.50 7.23
N PHE A 118 -14.16 -16.08 6.86
CA PHE A 118 -13.65 -16.01 5.49
C PHE A 118 -13.41 -17.40 4.92
N GLN A 119 -13.81 -17.60 3.65
CA GLN A 119 -13.41 -18.77 2.87
C GLN A 119 -12.33 -18.32 1.89
N VAL A 120 -11.09 -18.68 2.19
CA VAL A 120 -9.96 -18.31 1.34
C VAL A 120 -9.81 -19.31 0.20
N ALA A 121 -9.95 -18.85 -1.03
CA ALA A 121 -9.65 -19.66 -2.21
C ALA A 121 -8.14 -19.93 -2.27
N ASN A 122 -7.76 -21.13 -2.70
CA ASN A 122 -6.35 -21.52 -2.81
C ASN A 122 -5.55 -21.38 -1.49
N ALA A 123 -6.16 -21.79 -0.38
CA ALA A 123 -5.55 -21.69 0.95
C ALA A 123 -4.16 -22.33 1.02
N GLU A 124 -3.93 -23.45 0.32
CA GLU A 124 -2.60 -24.07 0.30
C GLU A 124 -1.52 -23.21 -0.33
N GLU A 125 -1.85 -22.48 -1.40
CA GLU A 125 -0.92 -21.55 -2.03
C GLU A 125 -0.53 -20.42 -1.07
N TRP A 126 -1.50 -19.90 -0.33
CA TRP A 126 -1.24 -18.88 0.68
C TRP A 126 -0.41 -19.42 1.85
N ARG A 127 -0.63 -20.67 2.25
CA ARG A 127 0.20 -21.30 3.29
C ARG A 127 1.64 -21.49 2.85
N ARG A 128 1.87 -21.80 1.58
CA ARG A 128 3.22 -21.89 1.02
C ARG A 128 3.92 -20.53 1.01
N LEU A 129 3.21 -19.48 0.62
CA LEU A 129 3.72 -18.10 0.68
C LEU A 129 4.04 -17.70 2.11
N GLN A 130 3.16 -17.99 3.06
CA GLN A 130 3.35 -17.72 4.48
C GLN A 130 4.64 -18.40 4.99
N ALA A 131 4.82 -19.68 4.67
CA ALA A 131 6.01 -20.43 5.07
C ALA A 131 7.28 -19.85 4.46
N ALA A 132 7.23 -19.44 3.19
CA ALA A 132 8.35 -18.78 2.52
C ALA A 132 8.72 -17.46 3.18
N PHE A 133 7.74 -16.63 3.53
CA PHE A 133 7.94 -15.36 4.21
C PHE A 133 8.55 -15.56 5.60
N GLN A 134 8.02 -16.52 6.36
CA GLN A 134 8.55 -16.84 7.70
C GLN A 134 9.98 -17.34 7.62
N SER A 135 10.28 -18.19 6.65
CA SER A 135 11.64 -18.70 6.42
C SER A 135 12.60 -17.56 6.08
N GLU A 136 12.19 -16.60 5.26
CA GLU A 136 13.00 -15.44 4.93
C GLU A 136 13.27 -14.56 6.15
N ILE A 137 12.26 -14.32 6.99
CA ILE A 137 12.39 -13.60 8.25
C ILE A 137 13.40 -14.29 9.15
N ASP A 138 13.25 -15.60 9.34
CA ASP A 138 14.13 -16.40 10.21
C ASP A 138 15.58 -16.39 9.71
N ASN A 139 15.78 -16.47 8.40
CA ASN A 139 17.10 -16.39 7.78
C ASN A 139 17.77 -15.03 8.02
N ARG A 140 17.03 -13.96 7.93
CA ARG A 140 17.55 -12.60 8.18
C ARG A 140 17.94 -12.43 9.65
N GLU A 141 17.11 -12.90 10.57
CA GLU A 141 17.40 -12.87 12.01
C GLU A 141 18.65 -13.67 12.34
N SER A 142 18.82 -14.85 11.73
CA SER A 142 20.00 -15.69 11.91
C SER A 142 21.28 -15.01 11.39
N GLN A 143 21.19 -14.28 10.30
CA GLN A 143 22.32 -13.53 9.74
C GLN A 143 22.71 -12.34 10.63
N GLU A 144 21.73 -11.64 11.19
CA GLU A 144 21.97 -10.53 12.13
C GLU A 144 22.65 -11.03 13.41
N GLY A 145 22.25 -12.21 13.91
CA GLY A 145 22.84 -12.82 15.09
C GLY A 145 24.23 -13.40 14.86
N ALA A 146 24.66 -13.60 13.62
CA ALA A 146 25.95 -14.18 13.25
C ALA A 146 27.07 -13.16 13.05
N CYS A 147 26.77 -11.86 13.06
CA CYS A 147 27.78 -10.81 13.01
C CYS A 147 28.44 -10.61 14.37
N PRO A 148 29.74 -10.83 14.49
CA PRO A 148 30.46 -10.52 15.72
C PRO A 148 30.57 -9.03 15.98
#